data_4a6012be732a385145bb3abd2250a4e1
#
_entry.id   4a6012be732a385145bb3abd2250a4e1
#
_cell.length_a   1.000
_cell.length_b   1.000
_cell.length_c   1.000
_cell.angle_alpha   90.00
_cell.angle_beta   90.00
_cell.angle_gamma   90.00
#
_symmetry.space_group_name_H-M   'P 1'
#
loop_
_entity.id
_entity.type
_entity.pdbx_description
1 polymer ?
#
loop_
_entity_poly.entity_id
_entity_poly.type
_entity_poly.pdbx_seq_one_letter_code
_entity_poly.pdbx_strand_id
1 'polypeptide(L)'
;LGDVYKRQTLSSTILVIGTLKNTGQISEEHGQVALGLMVLQDIVAVVGLAILGSLKPPPPGAEPPNLGVEVGMIFLKMFILAIILFFITKYVLNPLFKFFARSSELLFIGTLGYGMGVAGLCEVVHFSSGIGAFFAGATLAALPYRHEIEDKVEPLKAFGVILFFIGLGFDISALKVEQIFGGLVDGLI
;
A
#
# COMPACT_ATOMS: atom_id res chain seq x y z
N LEU A 1 5.41 27.61 4.15
CA LEU A 1 6.43 26.91 4.98
C LEU A 1 5.83 25.70 5.70
N GLY A 2 4.65 25.80 6.34
CA GLY A 2 4.03 24.68 7.08
C GLY A 2 3.73 23.44 6.24
N ASP A 3 3.37 23.59 4.98
CA ASP A 3 3.04 22.46 4.09
C ASP A 3 4.28 21.71 3.58
N VAL A 4 5.43 22.40 3.47
CA VAL A 4 6.70 21.76 3.11
C VAL A 4 7.18 20.87 4.25
N TYR A 5 7.12 21.33 5.50
CA TYR A 5 7.49 20.54 6.67
C TYR A 5 6.57 19.31 6.85
N LYS A 6 5.26 19.44 6.63
CA LYS A 6 4.33 18.32 6.69
C LYS A 6 4.63 17.22 5.66
N ARG A 7 5.07 17.61 4.46
CA ARG A 7 5.47 16.65 3.43
C ARG A 7 6.79 15.96 3.73
N GLN A 8 7.72 16.66 4.43
CA GLN A 8 9.01 16.11 4.83
C GLN A 8 8.90 15.07 5.96
N THR A 9 7.80 15.05 6.71
CA THR A 9 7.58 14.04 7.77
C THR A 9 7.22 12.66 7.22
N LEU A 10 6.80 12.57 5.95
CA LEU A 10 6.53 11.31 5.28
C LEU A 10 7.84 10.74 4.73
N SER A 11 8.37 9.75 5.41
CA SER A 11 9.62 9.08 5.02
C SER A 11 9.33 7.86 4.15
N SER A 12 10.27 7.53 3.25
CA SER A 12 10.18 6.30 2.47
C SER A 12 10.58 5.09 3.33
N THR A 13 9.62 4.26 3.66
CA THR A 13 9.81 3.01 4.41
C THR A 13 10.87 2.13 3.75
N ILE A 14 10.89 2.06 2.41
CA ILE A 14 11.84 1.23 1.65
C ILE A 14 13.28 1.71 1.85
N LEU A 15 13.52 3.02 1.79
CA LEU A 15 14.87 3.58 1.95
C LEU A 15 15.36 3.43 3.38
N VAL A 16 14.53 3.69 4.37
CA VAL A 16 14.91 3.58 5.79
C VAL A 16 15.22 2.12 6.16
N ILE A 17 14.33 1.18 5.80
CA ILE A 17 14.55 -0.25 6.06
C ILE A 17 15.79 -0.74 5.31
N GLY A 18 15.98 -0.35 4.05
CA GLY A 18 17.16 -0.71 3.26
C GLY A 18 18.45 -0.22 3.91
N THR A 19 18.46 1.02 4.39
CA THR A 19 19.64 1.59 5.09
C THR A 19 19.91 0.86 6.41
N LEU A 20 18.89 0.64 7.24
CA LEU A 20 19.04 -0.08 8.51
C LEU A 20 19.50 -1.53 8.32
N LYS A 21 19.03 -2.21 7.27
CA LYS A 21 19.46 -3.57 6.91
C LYS A 21 20.93 -3.60 6.46
N ASN A 22 21.32 -2.64 5.60
CA ASN A 22 22.69 -2.55 5.09
C ASN A 22 23.73 -2.14 6.15
N THR A 23 23.32 -1.35 7.15
CA THR A 23 24.19 -0.95 8.27
C THR A 23 24.15 -1.94 9.44
N GLY A 24 23.34 -3.01 9.37
CA GLY A 24 23.20 -4.00 10.44
C GLY A 24 22.46 -3.49 11.68
N GLN A 25 21.85 -2.31 11.63
CA GLN A 25 21.24 -1.62 12.76
C GLN A 25 19.74 -1.93 12.94
N ILE A 26 19.18 -2.81 12.10
CA ILE A 26 17.76 -3.14 12.11
C ILE A 26 17.29 -3.76 13.44
N SER A 27 18.17 -4.48 14.14
CA SER A 27 17.88 -5.15 15.41
C SER A 27 18.18 -4.29 16.65
N GLU A 28 18.78 -3.12 16.47
CA GLU A 28 19.06 -2.20 17.58
C GLU A 28 17.80 -1.43 17.99
N GLU A 29 17.78 -0.89 19.21
CA GLU A 29 16.60 -0.21 19.77
C GLU A 29 16.10 0.92 18.85
N HIS A 30 17.02 1.76 18.36
CA HIS A 30 16.66 2.84 17.43
C HIS A 30 16.14 2.33 16.09
N GLY A 31 16.66 1.20 15.58
CA GLY A 31 16.16 0.55 14.38
C GLY A 31 14.74 0.03 14.55
N GLN A 32 14.44 -0.60 15.67
CA GLN A 32 13.10 -1.10 15.98
C GLN A 32 12.08 0.04 16.17
N VAL A 33 12.48 1.14 16.82
CA VAL A 33 11.63 2.34 16.96
C VAL A 33 11.36 2.96 15.58
N ALA A 34 12.40 3.08 14.73
CA ALA A 34 12.23 3.58 13.37
C ALA A 34 11.27 2.71 12.55
N LEU A 35 11.40 1.37 12.63
CA LEU A 35 10.47 0.44 11.97
C LEU A 35 9.04 0.60 12.48
N GLY A 36 8.85 0.70 13.80
CA GLY A 36 7.52 0.90 14.40
C GLY A 36 6.87 2.20 13.92
N LEU A 37 7.65 3.29 13.84
CA LEU A 37 7.18 4.58 13.33
C LEU A 37 6.79 4.49 11.85
N MET A 38 7.59 3.80 11.02
CA MET A 38 7.28 3.59 9.60
C MET A 38 5.98 2.83 9.41
N VAL A 39 5.79 1.73 10.14
CA VAL A 39 4.54 0.94 10.08
C VAL A 39 3.34 1.79 10.50
N LEU A 40 3.49 2.62 11.53
CA LEU A 40 2.43 3.55 11.95
C LEU A 40 2.11 4.56 10.85
N GLN A 41 3.12 5.13 10.18
CA GLN A 41 2.93 6.05 9.05
C GLN A 41 2.22 5.37 7.88
N ASP A 42 2.58 4.13 7.56
CA ASP A 42 1.93 3.36 6.48
C ASP A 42 0.44 3.11 6.80
N ILE A 43 0.10 2.77 8.04
CA ILE A 43 -1.29 2.62 8.48
C ILE A 43 -2.06 3.94 8.33
N VAL A 44 -1.48 5.06 8.78
CA VAL A 44 -2.10 6.39 8.64
C VAL A 44 -2.28 6.76 7.16
N ALA A 45 -1.29 6.45 6.31
CA ALA A 45 -1.38 6.70 4.88
C ALA A 45 -2.49 5.86 4.22
N VAL A 46 -2.60 4.57 4.56
CA VAL A 46 -3.66 3.68 4.06
C VAL A 46 -5.05 4.18 4.46
N VAL A 47 -5.22 4.58 5.73
CA VAL A 47 -6.48 5.18 6.21
C VAL A 47 -6.78 6.49 5.49
N GLY A 48 -5.77 7.36 5.35
CA GLY A 48 -5.91 8.62 4.62
C GLY A 48 -6.33 8.43 3.17
N LEU A 49 -5.70 7.48 2.46
CA LEU A 49 -6.08 7.14 1.08
C LEU A 49 -7.48 6.54 0.98
N ALA A 50 -7.90 5.74 1.96
CA ALA A 50 -9.26 5.22 2.02
C ALA A 50 -10.30 6.34 2.15
N ILE A 51 -10.03 7.32 3.03
CA ILE A 51 -10.89 8.49 3.21
C ILE A 51 -10.91 9.34 1.92
N LEU A 52 -9.76 9.66 1.36
CA LEU A 52 -9.67 10.46 0.12
C LEU A 52 -10.34 9.77 -1.07
N GLY A 53 -10.21 8.44 -1.17
CA GLY A 53 -10.86 7.65 -2.21
C GLY A 53 -12.38 7.64 -2.13
N SER A 54 -12.94 7.88 -0.95
CA SER A 54 -14.38 7.95 -0.70
C SER A 54 -14.97 9.36 -0.88
N LEU A 55 -14.12 10.39 -0.81
CA LEU A 55 -14.51 11.80 -1.03
C LEU A 55 -14.70 12.12 -2.53
N LYS A 56 -15.29 11.21 -3.30
CA LYS A 56 -15.67 11.53 -4.68
C LYS A 56 -16.78 12.58 -4.66
N PRO A 57 -16.72 13.59 -5.55
CA PRO A 57 -17.82 14.55 -5.65
C PRO A 57 -19.14 13.81 -5.94
N PRO A 58 -20.22 14.13 -5.23
CA PRO A 58 -21.51 13.49 -5.45
C PRO A 58 -21.98 13.77 -6.89
N PRO A 59 -22.73 12.84 -7.50
CA PRO A 59 -23.33 13.08 -8.81
C PRO A 59 -24.23 14.33 -8.76
N PRO A 60 -24.38 15.06 -9.89
CA PRO A 60 -25.16 16.28 -9.93
C PRO A 60 -26.60 16.03 -9.42
N GLY A 61 -27.00 16.71 -8.31
CA GLY A 61 -28.30 16.58 -7.70
C GLY A 61 -28.41 15.67 -6.46
N ALA A 62 -27.32 15.06 -6.01
CA ALA A 62 -27.30 14.34 -4.73
C ALA A 62 -26.93 15.28 -3.57
N GLU A 63 -27.57 15.09 -2.42
CA GLU A 63 -27.20 15.81 -1.20
C GLU A 63 -25.74 15.51 -0.80
N PRO A 64 -25.00 16.50 -0.26
CA PRO A 64 -23.64 16.30 0.18
C PRO A 64 -23.61 15.21 1.27
N PRO A 65 -22.79 14.18 1.09
CA PRO A 65 -22.72 13.08 2.04
C PRO A 65 -22.24 13.57 3.41
N ASN A 66 -22.84 13.01 4.45
CA ASN A 66 -22.46 13.33 5.83
C ASN A 66 -21.08 12.71 6.11
N LEU A 67 -20.02 13.54 6.09
CA LEU A 67 -18.61 13.14 6.24
C LEU A 67 -18.39 12.19 7.43
N GLY A 68 -19.09 12.41 8.55
CA GLY A 68 -18.99 11.54 9.71
C GLY A 68 -19.53 10.13 9.47
N VAL A 69 -20.60 10.00 8.72
CA VAL A 69 -21.20 8.70 8.37
C VAL A 69 -20.31 7.96 7.36
N GLU A 70 -19.76 8.66 6.36
CA GLU A 70 -18.85 8.05 5.38
C GLU A 70 -17.57 7.55 6.01
N VAL A 71 -16.92 8.38 6.83
CA VAL A 71 -15.71 7.98 7.55
C VAL A 71 -16.01 6.80 8.48
N GLY A 72 -17.13 6.82 9.20
CA GLY A 72 -17.57 5.71 10.04
C GLY A 72 -17.78 4.41 9.24
N MET A 73 -18.39 4.51 8.07
CA MET A 73 -18.57 3.36 7.17
C MET A 73 -17.25 2.79 6.64
N ILE A 74 -16.27 3.64 6.35
CA ILE A 74 -14.94 3.20 5.92
C ILE A 74 -14.27 2.39 7.03
N PHE A 75 -14.24 2.91 8.26
CA PHE A 75 -13.69 2.21 9.40
C PHE A 75 -14.40 0.88 9.67
N LEU A 76 -15.73 0.86 9.58
CA LEU A 76 -16.51 -0.36 9.74
C LEU A 76 -16.15 -1.41 8.66
N LYS A 77 -16.09 -1.00 7.41
CA LYS A 77 -15.69 -1.89 6.29
C LYS A 77 -14.26 -2.41 6.46
N MET A 78 -13.30 -1.55 6.84
CA MET A 78 -11.92 -1.96 7.11
C MET A 78 -11.84 -2.95 8.27
N PHE A 79 -12.62 -2.74 9.33
CA PHE A 79 -12.68 -3.64 10.46
C PHE A 79 -13.27 -5.01 10.08
N ILE A 80 -14.34 -5.03 9.31
CA ILE A 80 -14.94 -6.27 8.79
C ILE A 80 -13.93 -7.01 7.90
N LEU A 81 -13.25 -6.29 7.00
CA LEU A 81 -12.21 -6.86 6.14
C LEU A 81 -11.08 -7.49 6.96
N ALA A 82 -10.60 -6.78 7.98
CA ALA A 82 -9.55 -7.29 8.86
C ALA A 82 -9.97 -8.57 9.60
N ILE A 83 -11.21 -8.63 10.09
CA ILE A 83 -11.77 -9.84 10.73
C ILE A 83 -11.85 -10.99 9.72
N ILE A 84 -12.39 -10.76 8.54
CA ILE A 84 -12.50 -11.78 7.48
C ILE A 84 -11.11 -12.33 7.14
N LEU A 85 -10.13 -11.46 6.91
CA LEU A 85 -8.77 -11.85 6.58
C LEU A 85 -8.07 -12.57 7.74
N PHE A 86 -8.34 -12.18 8.99
CA PHE A 86 -7.84 -12.90 10.16
C PHE A 86 -8.34 -14.34 10.20
N PHE A 87 -9.63 -14.57 9.95
CA PHE A 87 -10.19 -15.91 9.87
C PHE A 87 -9.63 -16.71 8.69
N ILE A 88 -9.52 -16.07 7.51
CA ILE A 88 -8.93 -16.70 6.32
C ILE A 88 -7.48 -17.09 6.62
N THR A 89 -6.69 -16.23 7.25
CA THR A 89 -5.29 -16.52 7.61
C THR A 89 -5.21 -17.74 8.52
N LYS A 90 -6.06 -17.80 9.55
CA LYS A 90 -6.02 -18.87 10.54
C LYS A 90 -6.46 -20.22 9.99
N TYR A 91 -7.54 -20.24 9.19
CA TYR A 91 -8.20 -21.48 8.79
C TYR A 91 -7.85 -21.94 7.36
N VAL A 92 -7.51 -21.01 6.48
CA VAL A 92 -7.27 -21.30 5.06
C VAL A 92 -5.80 -21.12 4.69
N LEU A 93 -5.20 -19.97 5.04
CA LEU A 93 -3.83 -19.67 4.63
C LEU A 93 -2.80 -20.62 5.25
N ASN A 94 -2.90 -20.89 6.53
CA ASN A 94 -1.95 -21.76 7.21
C ASN A 94 -1.84 -23.16 6.56
N PRO A 95 -2.93 -23.92 6.34
CA PRO A 95 -2.84 -25.21 5.67
C PRO A 95 -2.45 -25.09 4.18
N LEU A 96 -2.92 -24.05 3.48
CA LEU A 96 -2.62 -23.82 2.08
C LEU A 96 -1.13 -23.52 1.87
N PHE A 97 -0.57 -22.60 2.66
CA PHE A 97 0.84 -22.24 2.58
C PHE A 97 1.77 -23.35 3.08
N LYS A 98 1.31 -24.20 3.98
CA LYS A 98 2.03 -25.44 4.33
C LYS A 98 2.17 -26.38 3.12
N PHE A 99 1.19 -26.41 2.24
CA PHE A 99 1.29 -27.16 0.99
C PHE A 99 2.22 -26.45 -0.01
N PHE A 100 2.11 -25.13 -0.16
CA PHE A 100 2.95 -24.33 -1.07
C PHE A 100 4.43 -24.31 -0.64
N ALA A 101 4.72 -24.35 0.65
CA ALA A 101 6.08 -24.40 1.18
C ALA A 101 6.88 -25.65 0.82
N ARG A 102 6.24 -26.66 0.18
CA ARG A 102 6.93 -27.84 -0.34
C ARG A 102 7.79 -27.54 -1.58
N SER A 103 7.48 -26.47 -2.31
CA SER A 103 8.24 -26.01 -3.47
C SER A 103 8.37 -24.50 -3.41
N SER A 104 9.60 -24.03 -3.60
CA SER A 104 9.92 -22.60 -3.65
C SER A 104 9.13 -21.85 -4.74
N GLU A 105 8.86 -22.50 -5.86
CA GLU A 105 8.10 -21.96 -6.99
C GLU A 105 6.61 -21.85 -6.65
N LEU A 106 6.05 -22.88 -6.02
CA LEU A 106 4.65 -22.87 -5.58
C LEU A 106 4.43 -21.82 -4.51
N LEU A 107 5.39 -21.63 -3.59
CA LEU A 107 5.32 -20.60 -2.57
C LEU A 107 5.28 -19.21 -3.20
N PHE A 108 6.11 -18.94 -4.19
CA PHE A 108 6.13 -17.67 -4.92
C PHE A 108 4.82 -17.40 -5.65
N ILE A 109 4.36 -18.37 -6.48
CA ILE A 109 3.11 -18.23 -7.24
C ILE A 109 1.91 -18.11 -6.30
N GLY A 110 1.87 -18.90 -5.22
CA GLY A 110 0.81 -18.84 -4.22
C GLY A 110 0.76 -17.50 -3.50
N THR A 111 1.92 -16.92 -3.18
CA THR A 111 2.03 -15.60 -2.58
C THR A 111 1.50 -14.50 -3.50
N LEU A 112 1.91 -14.50 -4.76
CA LEU A 112 1.42 -13.55 -5.75
C LEU A 112 -0.07 -13.71 -6.03
N GLY A 113 -0.53 -14.94 -6.23
CA GLY A 113 -1.93 -15.24 -6.48
C GLY A 113 -2.83 -14.80 -5.32
N TYR A 114 -2.39 -15.03 -4.08
CA TYR A 114 -3.10 -14.55 -2.90
C TYR A 114 -3.10 -13.01 -2.81
N GLY A 115 -1.96 -12.36 -2.98
CA GLY A 115 -1.84 -10.91 -2.93
C GLY A 115 -2.72 -10.21 -3.97
N MET A 116 -2.65 -10.67 -5.22
CA MET A 116 -3.47 -10.16 -6.32
C MET A 116 -4.96 -10.49 -6.13
N GLY A 117 -5.27 -11.67 -5.61
CA GLY A 117 -6.64 -12.09 -5.33
C GLY A 117 -7.30 -11.21 -4.29
N VAL A 118 -6.63 -10.93 -3.17
CA VAL A 118 -7.15 -10.03 -2.12
C VAL A 118 -7.25 -8.59 -2.64
N ALA A 119 -6.25 -8.12 -3.40
CA ALA A 119 -6.30 -6.79 -4.02
C ALA A 119 -7.51 -6.63 -4.95
N GLY A 120 -7.75 -7.62 -5.82
CA GLY A 120 -8.90 -7.64 -6.72
C GLY A 120 -10.25 -7.75 -5.99
N LEU A 121 -10.33 -8.56 -4.93
CA LEU A 121 -11.54 -8.64 -4.10
C LEU A 121 -11.85 -7.31 -3.41
N CYS A 122 -10.82 -6.58 -2.93
CA CYS A 122 -11.00 -5.26 -2.36
C CYS A 122 -11.55 -4.26 -3.37
N GLU A 123 -11.13 -4.34 -4.62
CA GLU A 123 -11.62 -3.49 -5.70
C GLU A 123 -13.12 -3.75 -6.00
N VAL A 124 -13.56 -5.00 -5.98
CA VAL A 124 -14.98 -5.38 -6.12
C VAL A 124 -15.83 -4.80 -4.99
N VAL A 125 -15.31 -4.66 -3.77
CA VAL A 125 -16.01 -4.06 -2.61
C VAL A 125 -15.82 -2.53 -2.54
N HIS A 126 -15.36 -1.92 -3.62
CA HIS A 126 -15.08 -0.47 -3.73
C HIS A 126 -13.98 0.06 -2.78
N PHE A 127 -13.04 -0.80 -2.41
CA PHE A 127 -11.76 -0.39 -1.82
C PHE A 127 -10.69 -0.26 -2.91
N SER A 128 -9.63 0.51 -2.63
CA SER A 128 -8.49 0.52 -3.53
C SER A 128 -7.73 -0.82 -3.48
N SER A 129 -7.22 -1.27 -4.63
CA SER A 129 -6.39 -2.47 -4.72
C SER A 129 -5.14 -2.39 -3.81
N GLY A 130 -4.63 -1.18 -3.58
CA GLY A 130 -3.52 -0.94 -2.65
C GLY A 130 -3.85 -1.31 -1.20
N ILE A 131 -5.06 -1.01 -0.72
CA ILE A 131 -5.53 -1.42 0.61
C ILE A 131 -5.58 -2.95 0.69
N GLY A 132 -6.11 -3.60 -0.34
CA GLY A 132 -6.16 -5.06 -0.41
C GLY A 132 -4.78 -5.69 -0.40
N ALA A 133 -3.85 -5.16 -1.19
CA ALA A 133 -2.47 -5.62 -1.22
C ALA A 133 -1.75 -5.45 0.12
N PHE A 134 -1.98 -4.33 0.82
CA PHE A 134 -1.45 -4.09 2.17
C PHE A 134 -1.95 -5.14 3.17
N PHE A 135 -3.25 -5.37 3.23
CA PHE A 135 -3.83 -6.38 4.12
C PHE A 135 -3.39 -7.80 3.76
N ALA A 136 -3.25 -8.12 2.48
CA ALA A 136 -2.69 -9.40 2.03
C ALA A 136 -1.27 -9.58 2.55
N GLY A 137 -0.41 -8.56 2.41
CA GLY A 137 0.95 -8.58 2.93
C GLY A 137 1.00 -8.74 4.45
N ALA A 138 0.14 -8.03 5.19
CA ALA A 138 0.04 -8.14 6.65
C ALA A 138 -0.36 -9.57 7.10
N THR A 139 -1.28 -10.21 6.38
CA THR A 139 -1.68 -11.60 6.67
C THR A 139 -0.60 -12.61 6.34
N LEU A 140 0.14 -12.41 5.25
CA LEU A 140 1.30 -13.24 4.88
C LEU A 140 2.44 -13.11 5.89
N ALA A 141 2.67 -11.92 6.42
CA ALA A 141 3.68 -11.67 7.46
C ALA A 141 3.39 -12.40 8.77
N ALA A 142 2.14 -12.77 9.03
CA ALA A 142 1.74 -13.57 10.19
C ALA A 142 2.00 -15.08 10.02
N LEU A 143 2.38 -15.54 8.81
CA LEU A 143 2.67 -16.95 8.54
C LEU A 143 4.07 -17.36 9.03
N PRO A 144 4.28 -18.62 9.41
CA PRO A 144 5.61 -19.14 9.79
C PRO A 144 6.63 -19.10 8.64
N TYR A 145 6.17 -19.03 7.40
CA TYR A 145 6.99 -19.00 6.16
C TYR A 145 7.36 -17.59 5.69
N ARG A 146 7.16 -16.55 6.53
CA ARG A 146 7.33 -15.14 6.17
C ARG A 146 8.70 -14.81 5.56
N HIS A 147 9.78 -15.39 6.08
CA HIS A 147 11.13 -15.11 5.59
C HIS A 147 11.36 -15.68 4.18
N GLU A 148 10.88 -16.90 3.95
CA GLU A 148 10.97 -17.54 2.62
C GLU A 148 10.10 -16.79 1.59
N ILE A 149 8.94 -16.29 2.01
CA ILE A 149 8.06 -15.44 1.19
C ILE A 149 8.77 -14.11 0.87
N GLU A 150 9.36 -13.46 1.87
CA GLU A 150 10.08 -12.19 1.71
C GLU A 150 11.20 -12.33 0.70
N ASP A 151 12.07 -13.33 0.85
CA ASP A 151 13.21 -13.57 -0.05
C ASP A 151 12.78 -13.78 -1.51
N LYS A 152 11.64 -14.42 -1.74
CA LYS A 152 11.11 -14.68 -3.08
C LYS A 152 10.42 -13.47 -3.70
N VAL A 153 9.79 -12.63 -2.90
CA VAL A 153 9.06 -11.44 -3.38
C VAL A 153 9.98 -10.23 -3.49
N GLU A 154 11.12 -10.21 -2.80
CA GLU A 154 12.05 -9.06 -2.80
C GLU A 154 12.50 -8.62 -4.20
N PRO A 155 12.88 -9.52 -5.14
CA PRO A 155 13.23 -9.11 -6.51
C PRO A 155 12.06 -8.47 -7.26
N LEU A 156 10.85 -9.01 -7.09
CA LEU A 156 9.64 -8.46 -7.72
C LEU A 156 9.28 -7.10 -7.14
N LYS A 157 9.41 -6.93 -5.82
CA LYS A 157 9.25 -5.64 -5.14
C LYS A 157 10.23 -4.61 -5.69
N ALA A 158 11.51 -4.96 -5.84
CA ALA A 158 12.54 -4.06 -6.39
C ALA A 158 12.19 -3.64 -7.83
N PHE A 159 11.77 -4.59 -8.67
CA PHE A 159 11.31 -4.32 -10.02
C PHE A 159 10.07 -3.42 -10.04
N GLY A 160 9.08 -3.71 -9.21
CA GLY A 160 7.85 -2.90 -9.08
C GLY A 160 8.15 -1.46 -8.65
N VAL A 161 9.08 -1.25 -7.74
CA VAL A 161 9.54 0.09 -7.29
C VAL A 161 10.17 0.86 -8.45
N ILE A 162 11.01 0.21 -9.25
CA ILE A 162 11.62 0.84 -10.44
C ILE A 162 10.53 1.27 -11.43
N LEU A 163 9.58 0.39 -11.75
CA LEU A 163 8.47 0.70 -12.65
C LEU A 163 7.60 1.85 -12.11
N PHE A 164 7.33 1.86 -10.81
CA PHE A 164 6.59 2.95 -10.16
C PHE A 164 7.29 4.30 -10.34
N PHE A 165 8.59 4.38 -10.08
CA PHE A 165 9.33 5.64 -10.24
C PHE A 165 9.47 6.07 -11.70
N ILE A 166 9.59 5.12 -12.62
CA ILE A 166 9.55 5.42 -14.06
C ILE A 166 8.20 6.03 -14.44
N GLY A 167 7.08 5.40 -14.03
CA GLY A 167 5.73 5.91 -14.26
C GLY A 167 5.54 7.31 -13.67
N LEU A 168 5.93 7.51 -12.43
CA LEU A 168 5.87 8.81 -11.77
C LEU A 168 6.70 9.88 -12.50
N GLY A 169 7.87 9.51 -13.02
CA GLY A 169 8.70 10.39 -13.83
C GLY A 169 8.03 10.83 -15.13
N PHE A 170 7.33 9.94 -15.80
CA PHE A 170 6.54 10.26 -16.98
C PHE A 170 5.37 11.20 -16.66
N ASP A 171 4.62 10.96 -15.58
CA ASP A 171 3.50 11.80 -15.17
C ASP A 171 3.95 13.23 -14.86
N ILE A 172 5.06 13.40 -14.13
CA ILE A 172 5.63 14.72 -13.83
C ILE A 172 6.12 15.41 -15.11
N SER A 173 6.71 14.67 -16.03
CA SER A 173 7.18 15.19 -17.32
C SER A 173 6.01 15.70 -18.17
N ALA A 174 4.92 14.93 -18.24
CA ALA A 174 3.71 15.31 -18.98
C ALA A 174 3.08 16.60 -18.43
N LEU A 175 2.95 16.73 -17.10
CA LEU A 175 2.42 17.94 -16.46
C LEU A 175 3.26 19.19 -16.74
N LYS A 176 4.60 19.07 -16.74
CA LYS A 176 5.49 20.19 -17.08
C LYS A 176 5.36 20.61 -18.53
N VAL A 177 5.24 19.67 -19.45
CA VAL A 177 5.08 19.95 -20.88
C VAL A 177 3.77 20.70 -21.12
N GLU A 178 2.66 20.25 -20.51
CA GLU A 178 1.36 20.87 -20.65
C GLU A 178 1.34 22.31 -20.10
N GLN A 179 1.98 22.56 -18.94
CA GLN A 179 2.11 23.90 -18.37
C GLN A 179 2.98 24.83 -19.22
N ILE A 180 4.07 24.31 -19.81
CA ILE A 180 4.96 25.09 -20.68
C ILE A 180 4.24 25.47 -21.97
N PHE A 181 3.56 24.53 -22.62
CA PHE A 181 2.82 24.79 -23.86
C PHE A 181 1.56 25.63 -23.63
N GLY A 182 0.81 25.40 -22.54
CA GLY A 182 -0.35 26.22 -22.15
C GLY A 182 0.05 27.68 -21.90
N GLY A 183 1.10 27.92 -21.14
CA GLY A 183 1.61 29.28 -20.89
C GLY A 183 2.19 29.98 -22.10
N LEU A 184 2.67 29.24 -23.11
CA LEU A 184 3.11 29.79 -24.40
C LEU A 184 1.92 30.21 -25.29
N VAL A 185 0.83 29.47 -25.25
CA VAL A 185 -0.38 29.76 -26.01
C VAL A 185 -1.13 30.95 -25.41
N ASP A 186 -1.24 31.02 -24.07
CA ASP A 186 -1.89 32.15 -23.37
C ASP A 186 -1.09 33.43 -23.43
N GLY A 187 0.22 33.35 -23.66
CA GLY A 187 1.09 34.55 -23.83
C GLY A 187 1.17 35.08 -25.29
N LEU A 188 0.56 34.39 -26.24
CA LEU A 188 0.54 34.74 -27.67
C LEU A 188 -0.82 35.33 -28.14
N ILE A 189 -1.83 35.36 -27.26
CA ILE A 189 -3.15 35.99 -27.46
C ILE A 189 -3.22 37.26 -26.60
#